data_9f78cf2a0d73c14266e05f154ab7fc8b
#
_entry.id   9f78cf2a0d73c14266e05f154ab7fc8b
#
_cell.length_a   1.000
_cell.length_b   1.000
_cell.length_c   1.000
_cell.angle_alpha   90.00
_cell.angle_beta   90.00
_cell.angle_gamma   90.00
#
_symmetry.space_group_name_H-M   'P 1'
#
loop_
_entity.id
_entity.type
_entity.pdbx_description
1 polymer ?
#
loop_
_entity_poly.entity_id
_entity_poly.type
_entity_poly.pdbx_seq_one_letter_code
_entity_poly.pdbx_strand_id
1 'polypeptide(L)'
;MALRYWRSKSGDRFGRLVANLASVGIVLGVMALVIVLSVMNGLENMQKRNLLSSLPHAVVSPVLQNLDKISPLATPDFVQKSVPINRTNVIIQSNQGINAGTLIGVENATDDPLLAQIDNLPSRLPQGEFNLLIGSRLAEQLNLTAGDKLRLMITENSQYTPFGRVPVQRLFTIADIYYSHNEASEYTLFANLADVGRLLRLNEDQVQGVRLFLDDPFQVTDLAQFFPENEWKISDWREQKGEFFQAVRMEKNMMGLLISLIIVVAVSNIVTSLSLMVVDKQGEIAILQTQGLAKGQVMQIFVAQGAIVGIIGAIVGGILGWLATTYLGDVLRLINPAGVALPTEIDYAQVAMIVCGSMLLSLLCTLYPAYRAAKIEPAEALRYE
;
A
#
# COMPACT_ATOMS: atom_id res chain seq x y z
N MET A 1 3.24 5.38 -47.13
CA MET A 1 4.71 5.58 -47.20
C MET A 1 5.39 5.17 -45.88
N ALA A 2 4.95 5.60 -44.71
CA ALA A 2 5.59 5.26 -43.42
C ALA A 2 5.79 3.74 -43.17
N LEU A 3 4.78 2.91 -43.44
CA LEU A 3 4.86 1.45 -43.34
C LEU A 3 5.85 0.79 -44.34
N ARG A 4 5.99 1.39 -45.53
CA ARG A 4 6.97 0.96 -46.53
C ARG A 4 8.40 1.29 -46.10
N TYR A 5 8.60 2.44 -45.48
CA TYR A 5 9.87 2.86 -44.90
C TYR A 5 10.31 1.95 -43.76
N TRP A 6 9.39 1.58 -42.88
CA TRP A 6 9.67 0.65 -41.77
C TRP A 6 10.01 -0.79 -42.27
N ARG A 7 9.43 -1.21 -43.42
CA ARG A 7 9.57 -2.57 -43.97
C ARG A 7 10.56 -2.66 -45.12
N SER A 8 11.19 -1.56 -45.55
CA SER A 8 12.08 -1.52 -46.68
C SER A 8 13.35 -2.37 -46.43
N LYS A 9 13.58 -3.34 -47.32
CA LYS A 9 14.75 -4.22 -47.35
C LYS A 9 16.00 -3.56 -47.96
N SER A 10 15.99 -2.23 -48.17
CA SER A 10 17.16 -1.51 -48.69
C SER A 10 18.31 -1.62 -47.68
N GLY A 11 19.53 -1.83 -48.19
CA GLY A 11 20.74 -2.30 -47.54
C GLY A 11 21.27 -1.61 -46.27
N ASP A 12 20.48 -0.79 -45.64
CA ASP A 12 20.83 0.02 -44.49
C ASP A 12 20.69 -0.78 -43.18
N ARG A 13 21.78 -1.44 -42.79
CA ARG A 13 21.87 -2.22 -41.56
C ARG A 13 21.82 -1.31 -40.31
N PHE A 14 22.36 -0.11 -40.41
CA PHE A 14 22.50 0.81 -39.28
C PHE A 14 21.15 1.41 -38.88
N GLY A 15 20.37 1.98 -39.82
CA GLY A 15 19.04 2.54 -39.52
C GLY A 15 18.07 1.50 -38.95
N ARG A 16 18.14 0.23 -39.40
CA ARG A 16 17.33 -0.84 -38.80
C ARG A 16 17.77 -1.20 -37.38
N LEU A 17 19.05 -1.21 -37.10
CA LEU A 17 19.56 -1.48 -35.76
C LEU A 17 19.13 -0.41 -34.79
N VAL A 18 19.22 0.85 -35.19
CA VAL A 18 18.77 2.01 -34.37
C VAL A 18 17.26 1.96 -34.11
N ALA A 19 16.45 1.69 -35.14
CA ALA A 19 15.00 1.58 -34.99
C ALA A 19 14.58 0.40 -34.06
N ASN A 20 15.26 -0.73 -34.18
CA ASN A 20 15.02 -1.88 -33.30
C ASN A 20 15.44 -1.57 -31.86
N LEU A 21 16.58 -0.88 -31.67
CA LEU A 21 17.06 -0.48 -30.34
C LEU A 21 16.07 0.47 -29.65
N ALA A 22 15.49 1.43 -30.43
CA ALA A 22 14.44 2.31 -29.93
C ALA A 22 13.19 1.54 -29.50
N SER A 23 12.73 0.62 -30.34
CA SER A 23 11.55 -0.22 -30.04
C SER A 23 11.76 -1.06 -28.78
N VAL A 24 12.92 -1.70 -28.65
CA VAL A 24 13.28 -2.50 -27.47
C VAL A 24 13.33 -1.62 -26.22
N GLY A 25 13.86 -0.39 -26.31
CA GLY A 25 13.90 0.54 -25.19
C GLY A 25 12.51 0.92 -24.68
N ILE A 26 11.55 1.16 -25.60
CA ILE A 26 10.15 1.45 -25.22
C ILE A 26 9.50 0.23 -24.58
N VAL A 27 9.68 -0.96 -25.19
CA VAL A 27 9.13 -2.22 -24.66
C VAL A 27 9.63 -2.48 -23.25
N LEU A 28 10.95 -2.38 -23.03
CA LEU A 28 11.56 -2.59 -21.71
C LEU A 28 11.11 -1.53 -20.68
N GLY A 29 10.99 -0.27 -21.08
CA GLY A 29 10.52 0.80 -20.22
C GLY A 29 9.08 0.58 -19.76
N VAL A 30 8.17 0.27 -20.68
CA VAL A 30 6.75 0.00 -20.35
C VAL A 30 6.62 -1.28 -19.53
N MET A 31 7.35 -2.34 -19.89
CA MET A 31 7.38 -3.60 -19.14
C MET A 31 7.84 -3.35 -17.70
N ALA A 32 8.93 -2.62 -17.51
CA ALA A 32 9.46 -2.30 -16.18
C ALA A 32 8.45 -1.49 -15.34
N LEU A 33 7.77 -0.49 -15.95
CA LEU A 33 6.74 0.29 -15.27
C LEU A 33 5.57 -0.58 -14.79
N VAL A 34 5.09 -1.50 -15.64
CA VAL A 34 3.99 -2.40 -15.28
C VAL A 34 4.40 -3.31 -14.12
N ILE A 35 5.59 -3.90 -14.17
CA ILE A 35 6.09 -4.79 -13.12
C ILE A 35 6.23 -4.03 -11.79
N VAL A 36 6.92 -2.89 -11.80
CA VAL A 36 7.19 -2.10 -10.58
C VAL A 36 5.90 -1.65 -9.92
N LEU A 37 4.93 -1.12 -10.70
CA LEU A 37 3.65 -0.68 -10.15
C LEU A 37 2.80 -1.84 -9.63
N SER A 38 2.81 -2.98 -10.30
CA SER A 38 2.07 -4.17 -9.84
C SER A 38 2.64 -4.76 -8.54
N VAL A 39 3.96 -4.79 -8.39
CA VAL A 39 4.62 -5.21 -7.15
C VAL A 39 4.29 -4.21 -6.02
N MET A 40 4.35 -2.92 -6.32
CA MET A 40 4.04 -1.87 -5.34
C MET A 40 2.60 -1.94 -4.85
N ASN A 41 1.64 -2.12 -5.76
CA ASN A 41 0.23 -2.32 -5.39
C ASN A 41 0.05 -3.56 -4.50
N GLY A 42 0.73 -4.66 -4.84
CA GLY A 42 0.70 -5.88 -4.06
C GLY A 42 1.25 -5.68 -2.64
N LEU A 43 2.38 -4.99 -2.50
CA LEU A 43 2.96 -4.65 -1.20
C LEU A 43 2.05 -3.73 -0.38
N GLU A 44 1.51 -2.69 -1.00
CA GLU A 44 0.57 -1.77 -0.34
C GLU A 44 -0.67 -2.49 0.18
N ASN A 45 -1.28 -3.35 -0.64
CA ASN A 45 -2.46 -4.11 -0.26
C ASN A 45 -2.16 -5.20 0.77
N MET A 46 -0.96 -5.79 0.74
CA MET A 46 -0.51 -6.70 1.79
C MET A 46 -0.34 -5.95 3.12
N GLN A 47 0.29 -4.78 3.11
CA GLN A 47 0.45 -3.95 4.29
C GLN A 47 -0.90 -3.47 4.84
N LYS A 48 -1.81 -3.03 3.96
CA LYS A 48 -3.20 -2.69 4.33
C LYS A 48 -3.89 -3.88 5.01
N ARG A 49 -3.85 -5.06 4.41
CA ARG A 49 -4.46 -6.26 4.97
C ARG A 49 -3.87 -6.65 6.33
N ASN A 50 -2.55 -6.56 6.48
CA ASN A 50 -1.88 -6.87 7.74
C ASN A 50 -2.25 -5.87 8.84
N LEU A 51 -2.43 -4.60 8.51
CA LEU A 51 -2.90 -3.58 9.46
C LEU A 51 -4.38 -3.79 9.82
N LEU A 52 -5.21 -4.12 8.82
CA LEU A 52 -6.64 -4.39 9.01
C LEU A 52 -6.92 -5.60 9.88
N SER A 53 -6.09 -6.66 9.72
CA SER A 53 -6.29 -7.91 10.47
C SER A 53 -5.86 -7.82 11.93
N SER A 54 -5.13 -6.76 12.33
CA SER A 54 -4.42 -6.74 13.62
C SER A 54 -4.82 -5.61 14.54
N LEU A 55 -5.41 -4.55 14.02
CA LEU A 55 -5.70 -3.33 14.80
C LEU A 55 -7.13 -2.85 14.56
N PRO A 56 -7.78 -2.28 15.60
CA PRO A 56 -9.01 -1.54 15.39
C PRO A 56 -8.72 -0.34 14.49
N HIS A 57 -9.62 -0.06 13.55
CA HIS A 57 -9.42 1.06 12.65
C HIS A 57 -9.52 2.39 13.37
N ALA A 58 -10.50 2.53 14.26
CA ALA A 58 -10.64 3.64 15.17
C ALA A 58 -11.36 3.24 16.45
N VAL A 59 -11.09 3.97 17.51
CA VAL A 59 -11.86 3.95 18.76
C VAL A 59 -12.38 5.36 18.99
N VAL A 60 -13.68 5.48 19.14
CA VAL A 60 -14.36 6.73 19.40
C VAL A 60 -14.86 6.71 20.83
N SER A 61 -14.45 7.67 21.64
CA SER A 61 -14.84 7.81 23.05
C SER A 61 -15.30 9.23 23.34
N PRO A 62 -16.36 9.44 24.13
CA PRO A 62 -16.79 10.77 24.51
C PRO A 62 -15.79 11.43 25.47
N VAL A 63 -15.64 12.75 25.34
CA VAL A 63 -14.66 13.51 26.15
C VAL A 63 -15.12 13.68 27.59
N LEU A 64 -16.42 13.86 27.83
CA LEU A 64 -16.96 14.28 29.12
C LEU A 64 -17.70 13.21 29.91
N GLN A 65 -18.20 12.16 29.26
CA GLN A 65 -19.00 11.11 29.89
C GLN A 65 -18.68 9.74 29.28
N ASN A 66 -18.88 8.67 30.06
CA ASN A 66 -18.84 7.34 29.51
C ASN A 66 -20.14 7.05 28.72
N LEU A 67 -20.03 6.23 27.68
CA LEU A 67 -21.16 5.83 26.85
C LEU A 67 -22.00 4.78 27.57
N ASP A 68 -23.31 4.91 27.49
CA ASP A 68 -24.19 3.82 27.84
C ASP A 68 -24.14 2.74 26.75
N LYS A 69 -23.92 1.51 27.15
CA LYS A 69 -23.75 0.35 26.26
C LYS A 69 -24.93 0.14 25.31
N ILE A 70 -26.11 0.61 25.69
CA ILE A 70 -27.39 0.43 24.98
C ILE A 70 -27.64 1.53 23.94
N SER A 71 -26.93 2.66 24.00
CA SER A 71 -27.15 3.77 23.08
C SER A 71 -26.55 3.48 21.71
N PRO A 72 -27.37 3.32 20.64
CA PRO A 72 -26.83 3.13 19.30
C PRO A 72 -26.08 4.40 18.87
N LEU A 73 -24.79 4.27 18.61
CA LEU A 73 -23.99 5.33 18.03
C LEU A 73 -24.40 5.51 16.56
N ALA A 74 -24.74 6.73 16.17
CA ALA A 74 -24.98 7.04 14.76
C ALA A 74 -23.63 6.95 14.01
N THR A 75 -23.46 5.88 13.25
CA THR A 75 -22.24 5.64 12.47
C THR A 75 -22.46 5.97 11.01
N PRO A 76 -21.45 6.51 10.31
CA PRO A 76 -21.47 6.71 8.86
C PRO A 76 -21.62 5.39 8.08
N ASP A 77 -22.09 5.46 6.84
CA ASP A 77 -22.32 4.28 5.97
C ASP A 77 -21.05 3.48 5.67
N PHE A 78 -19.87 4.08 5.75
CA PHE A 78 -18.59 3.40 5.55
C PHE A 78 -18.09 2.64 6.78
N VAL A 79 -18.85 2.64 7.88
CA VAL A 79 -18.58 1.84 9.07
C VAL A 79 -19.30 0.51 8.96
N GLN A 80 -18.56 -0.58 8.76
CA GLN A 80 -19.12 -1.94 8.68
C GLN A 80 -19.67 -2.43 10.00
N LYS A 81 -18.94 -2.15 11.09
CA LYS A 81 -19.27 -2.67 12.41
C LYS A 81 -18.83 -1.69 13.49
N SER A 82 -19.65 -1.54 14.52
CA SER A 82 -19.35 -0.81 15.73
C SER A 82 -19.49 -1.76 16.93
N VAL A 83 -18.47 -1.79 17.82
CA VAL A 83 -18.40 -2.71 18.94
C VAL A 83 -18.00 -1.93 20.20
N PRO A 84 -18.69 -2.10 21.34
CA PRO A 84 -18.30 -1.47 22.59
C PRO A 84 -16.90 -1.95 23.02
N ILE A 85 -16.12 -1.04 23.58
CA ILE A 85 -14.77 -1.31 24.06
C ILE A 85 -14.48 -0.66 25.39
N ASN A 86 -13.80 -1.43 26.25
CA ASN A 86 -13.05 -0.93 27.39
C ASN A 86 -11.58 -1.24 27.16
N ARG A 87 -10.73 -0.22 27.17
CA ARG A 87 -9.29 -0.36 26.91
C ARG A 87 -8.50 0.43 27.93
N THR A 88 -7.45 -0.19 28.49
CA THR A 88 -6.51 0.51 29.38
C THR A 88 -5.12 -0.08 29.29
N ASN A 89 -4.13 0.76 29.57
CA ASN A 89 -2.76 0.28 29.72
C ASN A 89 -2.58 -0.29 31.13
N VAL A 90 -1.97 -1.48 31.19
CA VAL A 90 -1.76 -2.21 32.42
C VAL A 90 -0.29 -2.54 32.62
N ILE A 91 0.12 -2.54 33.87
CA ILE A 91 1.34 -3.17 34.31
C ILE A 91 1.00 -4.60 34.70
N ILE A 92 1.67 -5.55 34.09
CA ILE A 92 1.49 -6.99 34.27
C ILE A 92 2.55 -7.46 35.25
N GLN A 93 2.12 -7.97 36.40
CA GLN A 93 3.03 -8.57 37.37
C GLN A 93 2.77 -10.08 37.47
N SER A 94 3.81 -10.85 37.19
CA SER A 94 3.85 -12.30 37.38
C SER A 94 4.86 -12.67 38.47
N ASN A 95 4.97 -13.94 38.78
CA ASN A 95 6.00 -14.45 39.70
C ASN A 95 7.42 -14.36 39.12
N GLN A 96 7.55 -14.19 37.79
CA GLN A 96 8.84 -14.18 37.09
C GLN A 96 9.27 -12.78 36.62
N GLY A 97 8.39 -11.80 36.64
CA GLY A 97 8.74 -10.46 36.20
C GLY A 97 7.56 -9.50 36.08
N ILE A 98 7.92 -8.31 35.64
CA ILE A 98 6.98 -7.22 35.37
C ILE A 98 7.08 -6.87 33.90
N ASN A 99 5.93 -6.70 33.25
CA ASN A 99 5.83 -6.22 31.86
C ASN A 99 4.73 -5.17 31.76
N ALA A 100 4.65 -4.49 30.64
CA ALA A 100 3.56 -3.57 30.33
C ALA A 100 2.72 -4.15 29.18
N GLY A 101 1.43 -3.86 29.17
CA GLY A 101 0.54 -4.30 28.11
C GLY A 101 -0.72 -3.47 28.02
N THR A 102 -1.52 -3.75 27.01
CA THR A 102 -2.83 -3.14 26.82
C THR A 102 -3.91 -4.20 27.08
N LEU A 103 -4.79 -3.92 28.05
CA LEU A 103 -5.94 -4.75 28.34
C LEU A 103 -7.15 -4.27 27.55
N ILE A 104 -7.79 -5.16 26.82
CA ILE A 104 -8.97 -4.90 25.99
C ILE A 104 -10.13 -5.78 26.50
N GLY A 105 -11.24 -5.12 26.78
CA GLY A 105 -12.50 -5.80 27.13
C GLY A 105 -13.30 -6.16 25.88
N VAL A 106 -13.71 -7.42 25.76
CA VAL A 106 -14.48 -7.96 24.65
C VAL A 106 -15.64 -8.82 25.16
N GLU A 107 -16.71 -8.92 24.36
CA GLU A 107 -17.83 -9.81 24.65
C GLU A 107 -17.84 -11.05 23.78
N ASN A 108 -17.52 -10.90 22.47
CA ASN A 108 -17.58 -11.96 21.49
C ASN A 108 -16.26 -12.11 20.73
N ALA A 109 -16.00 -13.32 20.23
CA ALA A 109 -14.82 -13.59 19.39
C ALA A 109 -14.78 -12.74 18.12
N THR A 110 -15.95 -12.37 17.59
CA THR A 110 -16.06 -11.52 16.38
C THR A 110 -15.70 -10.06 16.62
N ASP A 111 -15.51 -9.66 17.89
CA ASP A 111 -15.20 -8.28 18.26
C ASP A 111 -13.75 -7.92 17.97
N ASP A 112 -12.88 -8.93 17.87
CA ASP A 112 -11.49 -8.74 17.53
C ASP A 112 -11.00 -9.81 16.56
N PRO A 113 -10.33 -9.44 15.45
CA PRO A 113 -9.80 -10.39 14.49
C PRO A 113 -8.78 -11.37 15.08
N LEU A 114 -8.06 -11.00 16.13
CA LEU A 114 -7.11 -11.88 16.81
C LEU A 114 -7.82 -13.01 17.58
N LEU A 115 -9.06 -12.76 18.01
CA LEU A 115 -9.86 -13.72 18.76
C LEU A 115 -10.74 -14.63 17.87
N ALA A 116 -10.80 -14.35 16.57
CA ALA A 116 -11.56 -15.17 15.62
C ALA A 116 -11.08 -16.64 15.57
N GLN A 117 -9.87 -16.92 16.05
CA GLN A 117 -9.29 -18.25 16.13
C GLN A 117 -9.68 -19.02 17.42
N ILE A 118 -10.33 -18.34 18.37
CA ILE A 118 -10.68 -18.92 19.67
C ILE A 118 -12.16 -19.31 19.68
N ASP A 119 -12.40 -20.61 19.71
CA ASP A 119 -13.75 -21.14 19.82
C ASP A 119 -14.34 -20.90 21.22
N ASN A 120 -15.66 -20.64 21.27
CA ASN A 120 -16.41 -20.50 22.52
C ASN A 120 -15.86 -19.41 23.46
N LEU A 121 -15.50 -18.25 22.95
CA LEU A 121 -14.98 -17.14 23.74
C LEU A 121 -15.84 -16.76 24.96
N PRO A 122 -17.20 -16.68 24.88
CA PRO A 122 -18.04 -16.37 26.04
C PRO A 122 -17.90 -17.36 27.21
N SER A 123 -17.61 -18.63 26.92
CA SER A 123 -17.39 -19.65 27.97
C SER A 123 -15.98 -19.58 28.55
N ARG A 124 -15.00 -19.04 27.82
CA ARG A 124 -13.62 -18.88 28.30
C ARG A 124 -13.43 -17.58 29.07
N LEU A 125 -14.21 -16.53 28.73
CA LEU A 125 -14.21 -15.23 29.38
C LEU A 125 -15.59 -14.93 30.00
N PRO A 126 -16.10 -15.73 30.95
CA PRO A 126 -17.35 -15.44 31.60
C PRO A 126 -17.24 -14.17 32.45
N GLN A 127 -18.33 -13.42 32.52
CA GLN A 127 -18.40 -12.20 33.30
C GLN A 127 -18.23 -12.51 34.82
N GLY A 128 -17.36 -11.74 35.47
CA GLY A 128 -17.18 -11.82 36.93
C GLY A 128 -16.08 -12.75 37.41
N GLU A 129 -15.54 -13.61 36.56
CA GLU A 129 -14.46 -14.55 36.93
C GLU A 129 -13.05 -13.95 36.73
N PHE A 130 -12.93 -12.80 36.08
CA PHE A 130 -11.64 -12.17 35.78
C PHE A 130 -10.68 -13.08 35.02
N ASN A 131 -11.22 -13.76 34.02
CA ASN A 131 -10.44 -14.60 33.14
C ASN A 131 -9.74 -13.70 32.05
N LEU A 132 -8.57 -14.19 31.60
CA LEU A 132 -7.69 -13.45 30.70
C LEU A 132 -7.20 -14.34 29.56
N LEU A 133 -7.15 -13.78 28.37
CA LEU A 133 -6.40 -14.34 27.23
C LEU A 133 -5.13 -13.52 27.04
N ILE A 134 -4.01 -14.22 26.85
CA ILE A 134 -2.70 -13.58 26.61
C ILE A 134 -2.11 -14.08 25.30
N GLY A 135 -1.27 -13.24 24.66
CA GLY A 135 -0.53 -13.62 23.46
C GLY A 135 0.58 -14.63 23.78
N SER A 136 0.87 -15.53 22.84
CA SER A 136 1.88 -16.58 23.01
C SER A 136 3.27 -16.02 23.34
N ARG A 137 3.68 -14.93 22.72
CA ARG A 137 4.99 -14.30 23.02
C ARG A 137 5.07 -13.74 24.43
N LEU A 138 4.01 -13.09 24.92
CA LEU A 138 3.97 -12.63 26.31
C LEU A 138 4.00 -13.81 27.29
N ALA A 139 3.29 -14.90 26.96
CA ALA A 139 3.32 -16.14 27.73
C ALA A 139 4.73 -16.75 27.80
N GLU A 140 5.43 -16.80 26.68
CA GLU A 140 6.81 -17.27 26.61
C GLU A 140 7.78 -16.38 27.40
N GLN A 141 7.68 -15.04 27.25
CA GLN A 141 8.54 -14.09 27.95
C GLN A 141 8.43 -14.19 29.48
N LEU A 142 7.22 -14.39 29.97
CA LEU A 142 6.92 -14.47 31.40
C LEU A 142 6.79 -15.92 31.90
N ASN A 143 7.06 -16.92 31.03
CA ASN A 143 6.95 -18.34 31.29
C ASN A 143 5.63 -18.71 31.96
N LEU A 144 4.52 -18.34 31.33
CA LEU A 144 3.15 -18.48 31.83
C LEU A 144 2.40 -19.55 31.05
N THR A 145 1.48 -20.21 31.76
CA THR A 145 0.61 -21.23 31.21
C THR A 145 -0.86 -20.96 31.56
N ALA A 146 -1.79 -21.60 30.83
CA ALA A 146 -3.20 -21.52 31.19
C ALA A 146 -3.42 -22.03 32.63
N GLY A 147 -4.21 -21.28 33.40
CA GLY A 147 -4.43 -21.51 34.83
C GLY A 147 -3.57 -20.64 35.76
N ASP A 148 -2.50 -20.05 35.28
CA ASP A 148 -1.68 -19.14 36.08
C ASP A 148 -2.40 -17.83 36.40
N LYS A 149 -1.99 -17.20 37.49
CA LYS A 149 -2.58 -15.96 37.97
C LYS A 149 -1.64 -14.78 37.71
N LEU A 150 -2.18 -13.72 37.11
CA LEU A 150 -1.50 -12.46 36.83
C LEU A 150 -2.13 -11.34 37.63
N ARG A 151 -1.31 -10.46 38.16
CA ARG A 151 -1.78 -9.21 38.75
C ARG A 151 -1.68 -8.10 37.71
N LEU A 152 -2.83 -7.52 37.36
CA LEU A 152 -2.91 -6.38 36.48
C LEU A 152 -3.10 -5.10 37.32
N MET A 153 -2.28 -4.08 37.05
CA MET A 153 -2.30 -2.78 37.74
C MET A 153 -2.53 -1.68 36.73
N ILE A 154 -3.45 -0.76 37.08
CA ILE A 154 -3.73 0.44 36.28
C ILE A 154 -3.22 1.67 37.03
N THR A 155 -2.46 2.52 36.33
CA THR A 155 -1.90 3.74 36.88
C THR A 155 -2.82 4.95 36.69
N GLU A 156 -3.67 4.95 35.66
CA GLU A 156 -4.53 6.07 35.26
C GLU A 156 -5.57 6.42 36.35
N ASN A 157 -6.18 5.43 37.01
CA ASN A 157 -7.19 5.60 38.05
C ASN A 157 -6.66 5.28 39.47
N SER A 158 -5.42 5.70 39.76
CA SER A 158 -4.81 5.43 41.06
C SER A 158 -5.53 6.13 42.21
N GLN A 159 -5.67 5.44 43.33
CA GLN A 159 -6.27 5.98 44.55
C GLN A 159 -5.25 6.79 45.35
N TYR A 160 -5.69 7.97 45.85
CA TYR A 160 -4.94 8.71 46.84
C TYR A 160 -5.21 8.10 48.22
N THR A 161 -4.17 7.58 48.83
CA THR A 161 -4.21 7.14 50.24
C THR A 161 -3.29 8.03 51.07
N PRO A 162 -3.43 8.03 52.39
CA PRO A 162 -2.51 8.78 53.27
C PRO A 162 -1.02 8.42 53.05
N PHE A 163 -0.73 7.26 52.47
CA PHE A 163 0.62 6.79 52.21
C PHE A 163 1.08 7.01 50.75
N GLY A 164 0.30 7.71 49.93
CA GLY A 164 0.59 7.99 48.54
C GLY A 164 -0.40 7.43 47.53
N ARG A 165 -0.06 7.52 46.24
CA ARG A 165 -0.89 6.99 45.15
C ARG A 165 -0.73 5.48 45.06
N VAL A 166 -1.84 4.76 45.19
CA VAL A 166 -1.89 3.30 45.02
C VAL A 166 -2.61 2.97 43.70
N PRO A 167 -1.99 2.25 42.79
CA PRO A 167 -2.63 1.84 41.54
C PRO A 167 -3.81 0.88 41.83
N VAL A 168 -4.85 0.98 41.02
CA VAL A 168 -5.92 -0.02 41.04
C VAL A 168 -5.35 -1.33 40.52
N GLN A 169 -5.49 -2.41 41.27
CA GLN A 169 -4.93 -3.70 40.92
C GLN A 169 -5.97 -4.83 41.11
N ARG A 170 -5.89 -5.82 40.24
CA ARG A 170 -6.72 -7.02 40.34
C ARG A 170 -6.00 -8.25 39.85
N LEU A 171 -6.33 -9.38 40.42
CA LEU A 171 -5.79 -10.67 40.01
C LEU A 171 -6.69 -11.26 38.93
N PHE A 172 -6.08 -11.66 37.82
CA PHE A 172 -6.71 -12.35 36.70
C PHE A 172 -6.16 -13.75 36.57
N THR A 173 -6.94 -14.70 36.06
CA THR A 173 -6.52 -16.05 35.76
C THR A 173 -6.41 -16.24 34.26
N ILE A 174 -5.31 -16.80 33.78
CA ILE A 174 -5.11 -17.07 32.35
C ILE A 174 -6.05 -18.22 31.94
N ALA A 175 -7.05 -17.89 31.11
CA ALA A 175 -7.98 -18.89 30.59
C ALA A 175 -7.39 -19.63 29.39
N ASP A 176 -6.68 -18.90 28.52
CA ASP A 176 -6.04 -19.49 27.33
C ASP A 176 -4.95 -18.57 26.78
N ILE A 177 -4.15 -19.10 25.82
CA ILE A 177 -3.07 -18.41 25.13
C ILE A 177 -3.42 -18.39 23.65
N TYR A 178 -3.55 -17.19 23.06
CA TYR A 178 -3.80 -17.04 21.63
C TYR A 178 -2.51 -16.85 20.84
N TYR A 179 -2.52 -17.33 19.61
CA TYR A 179 -1.37 -17.23 18.70
C TYR A 179 -1.62 -16.11 17.69
N SER A 180 -0.65 -15.24 17.53
CA SER A 180 -0.67 -14.20 16.50
C SER A 180 0.72 -14.03 15.91
N HIS A 181 0.77 -13.74 14.61
CA HIS A 181 2.02 -13.43 13.92
C HIS A 181 2.41 -11.94 14.03
N ASN A 182 1.64 -11.15 14.78
CA ASN A 182 1.83 -9.71 14.89
C ASN A 182 2.49 -9.29 16.20
N GLU A 183 3.37 -8.27 16.13
CA GLU A 183 3.98 -7.65 17.30
C GLU A 183 2.96 -7.12 18.32
N ALA A 184 1.76 -6.70 17.87
CA ALA A 184 0.70 -6.25 18.75
C ALA A 184 0.24 -7.31 19.75
N SER A 185 0.38 -8.61 19.41
CA SER A 185 0.04 -9.70 20.30
C SER A 185 0.99 -9.85 21.49
N GLU A 186 2.19 -9.31 21.40
CA GLU A 186 3.15 -9.39 22.50
C GLU A 186 2.66 -8.68 23.77
N TYR A 187 1.88 -7.61 23.57
CA TYR A 187 1.49 -6.69 24.65
C TYR A 187 -0.03 -6.58 24.84
N THR A 188 -0.80 -7.34 24.08
CA THR A 188 -2.28 -7.27 24.16
C THR A 188 -2.84 -8.39 25.01
N LEU A 189 -3.74 -8.03 25.91
CA LEU A 189 -4.47 -8.95 26.77
C LEU A 189 -5.96 -8.74 26.54
N PHE A 190 -6.74 -9.83 26.53
CA PHE A 190 -8.18 -9.76 26.39
C PHE A 190 -8.88 -10.33 27.62
N ALA A 191 -9.92 -9.65 28.09
CA ALA A 191 -10.78 -10.10 29.17
C ALA A 191 -12.23 -9.76 28.85
N ASN A 192 -13.15 -10.20 29.70
CA ASN A 192 -14.56 -9.84 29.54
C ASN A 192 -14.76 -8.32 29.67
N LEU A 193 -15.59 -7.73 28.79
CA LEU A 193 -15.86 -6.30 28.71
C LEU A 193 -16.29 -5.72 30.06
N ALA A 194 -17.19 -6.42 30.79
CA ALA A 194 -17.68 -6.01 32.09
C ALA A 194 -16.58 -6.06 33.18
N ASP A 195 -15.70 -7.07 33.12
CA ASP A 195 -14.62 -7.21 34.10
C ASP A 195 -13.55 -6.13 33.93
N VAL A 196 -13.26 -5.75 32.69
CA VAL A 196 -12.41 -4.58 32.41
C VAL A 196 -13.11 -3.28 32.85
N GLY A 197 -14.41 -3.16 32.62
CA GLY A 197 -15.20 -2.04 33.12
C GLY A 197 -15.13 -1.91 34.65
N ARG A 198 -15.27 -3.01 35.39
CA ARG A 198 -15.11 -3.03 36.85
C ARG A 198 -13.70 -2.63 37.30
N LEU A 199 -12.66 -3.03 36.56
CA LEU A 199 -11.29 -2.60 36.85
C LEU A 199 -11.13 -1.09 36.63
N LEU A 200 -11.80 -0.52 35.62
CA LEU A 200 -11.85 0.91 35.32
C LEU A 200 -12.83 1.69 36.20
N ARG A 201 -13.63 1.00 37.03
CA ARG A 201 -14.69 1.59 37.87
C ARG A 201 -15.82 2.22 37.09
N LEU A 202 -16.14 1.67 35.94
CA LEU A 202 -17.34 1.99 35.19
C LEU A 202 -18.56 1.32 35.80
N ASN A 203 -19.72 1.90 35.61
CA ASN A 203 -20.99 1.26 35.94
C ASN A 203 -21.22 0.07 34.99
N GLU A 204 -22.06 -0.88 35.41
CA GLU A 204 -22.25 -2.14 34.64
C GLU A 204 -22.74 -1.92 33.20
N ASP A 205 -23.49 -0.85 32.98
CA ASP A 205 -24.04 -0.49 31.65
C ASP A 205 -23.20 0.54 30.89
N GLN A 206 -22.01 0.87 31.38
CA GLN A 206 -21.15 1.89 30.78
C GLN A 206 -19.92 1.28 30.13
N VAL A 207 -19.50 1.90 29.02
CA VAL A 207 -18.28 1.61 28.29
C VAL A 207 -17.49 2.89 28.00
N GLN A 208 -16.17 2.77 27.85
CA GLN A 208 -15.32 3.94 27.56
C GLN A 208 -15.53 4.47 26.14
N GLY A 209 -15.87 3.59 25.19
CA GLY A 209 -16.03 4.00 23.82
C GLY A 209 -16.51 2.87 22.93
N VAL A 210 -16.50 3.14 21.64
CA VAL A 210 -16.88 2.20 20.60
C VAL A 210 -15.73 2.04 19.62
N ARG A 211 -15.41 0.80 19.31
CA ARG A 211 -14.46 0.41 18.27
C ARG A 211 -15.20 0.40 16.94
N LEU A 212 -14.63 1.06 15.94
CA LEU A 212 -15.17 1.13 14.60
C LEU A 212 -14.31 0.31 13.62
N PHE A 213 -14.97 -0.50 12.84
CA PHE A 213 -14.40 -1.22 11.71
C PHE A 213 -14.90 -0.56 10.42
N LEU A 214 -14.00 -0.02 9.63
CA LEU A 214 -14.29 0.72 8.41
C LEU A 214 -14.12 -0.17 7.18
N ASP A 215 -14.78 0.16 6.08
CA ASP A 215 -14.56 -0.49 4.78
C ASP A 215 -13.13 -0.26 4.29
N ASP A 216 -12.66 0.98 4.37
CA ASP A 216 -11.26 1.37 4.12
C ASP A 216 -10.67 2.03 5.38
N PRO A 217 -9.59 1.48 5.97
CA PRO A 217 -8.94 2.07 7.15
C PRO A 217 -8.45 3.51 6.95
N PHE A 218 -8.22 3.92 5.72
CA PHE A 218 -7.77 5.28 5.42
C PHE A 218 -8.89 6.31 5.55
N GLN A 219 -10.16 5.89 5.55
CA GLN A 219 -11.31 6.76 5.81
C GLN A 219 -11.42 7.23 7.26
N VAL A 220 -10.50 6.82 8.15
CA VAL A 220 -10.44 7.36 9.53
C VAL A 220 -10.34 8.88 9.57
N THR A 221 -9.81 9.53 8.53
CA THR A 221 -9.76 10.99 8.41
C THR A 221 -11.14 11.62 8.32
N ASP A 222 -12.09 10.91 7.74
CA ASP A 222 -13.45 11.42 7.50
C ASP A 222 -14.33 11.30 8.75
N LEU A 223 -13.91 10.49 9.74
CA LEU A 223 -14.61 10.36 11.02
C LEU A 223 -14.71 11.68 11.78
N ALA A 224 -13.76 12.59 11.63
CA ALA A 224 -13.77 13.89 12.28
C ALA A 224 -14.99 14.76 11.87
N GLN A 225 -15.61 14.50 10.73
CA GLN A 225 -16.81 15.19 10.26
C GLN A 225 -18.07 14.71 11.00
N PHE A 226 -18.06 13.47 11.48
CA PHE A 226 -19.19 12.85 12.18
C PHE A 226 -19.02 12.89 13.70
N PHE A 227 -17.80 12.95 14.18
CA PHE A 227 -17.44 12.97 15.58
C PHE A 227 -16.60 14.21 15.89
N PRO A 228 -17.24 15.35 16.23
CA PRO A 228 -16.54 16.60 16.53
C PRO A 228 -15.59 16.46 17.73
N GLU A 229 -14.38 16.98 17.63
CA GLU A 229 -13.32 16.89 18.65
C GLU A 229 -13.70 17.49 20.03
N ASN A 230 -14.66 18.42 20.07
CA ASN A 230 -15.15 18.99 21.32
C ASN A 230 -16.01 18.01 22.15
N GLU A 231 -16.61 17.01 21.51
CA GLU A 231 -17.49 16.02 22.16
C GLU A 231 -16.87 14.63 22.18
N TRP A 232 -16.05 14.33 21.19
CA TRP A 232 -15.50 13.00 20.94
C TRP A 232 -13.99 13.01 20.80
N LYS A 233 -13.35 12.04 21.42
CA LYS A 233 -11.95 11.72 21.20
C LYS A 233 -11.86 10.54 20.22
N ILE A 234 -11.26 10.77 19.08
CA ILE A 234 -10.98 9.72 18.08
C ILE A 234 -9.52 9.29 18.29
N SER A 235 -9.32 8.03 18.62
CA SER A 235 -8.01 7.39 18.65
C SER A 235 -7.97 6.36 17.53
N ASP A 236 -7.15 6.58 16.53
CA ASP A 236 -7.07 5.70 15.37
C ASP A 236 -5.70 5.00 15.28
N TRP A 237 -5.61 4.06 14.36
CA TRP A 237 -4.40 3.28 14.13
C TRP A 237 -3.16 4.14 13.80
N ARG A 238 -3.32 5.38 13.32
CA ARG A 238 -2.22 6.31 13.00
C ARG A 238 -1.47 6.77 14.24
N GLU A 239 -2.12 6.87 15.40
CA GLU A 239 -1.44 7.21 16.66
C GLU A 239 -0.38 6.17 17.05
N GLN A 240 -0.66 4.90 16.77
CA GLN A 240 0.25 3.79 17.11
C GLN A 240 1.27 3.48 16.01
N LYS A 241 0.93 3.75 14.76
CA LYS A 241 1.69 3.37 13.57
C LYS A 241 2.01 4.57 12.65
N GLY A 242 1.98 5.80 13.18
CA GLY A 242 2.24 7.02 12.41
C GLY A 242 3.58 7.04 11.71
N GLU A 243 4.63 6.53 12.35
CA GLU A 243 5.97 6.39 11.75
C GLU A 243 5.97 5.42 10.56
N PHE A 244 5.22 4.32 10.66
CA PHE A 244 5.04 3.38 9.56
C PHE A 244 4.40 4.04 8.34
N PHE A 245 3.38 4.90 8.55
CA PHE A 245 2.73 5.62 7.45
C PHE A 245 3.60 6.67 6.81
N GLN A 246 4.43 7.35 7.59
CA GLN A 246 5.44 8.25 7.04
C GLN A 246 6.43 7.46 6.17
N ALA A 247 6.85 6.27 6.62
CA ALA A 247 7.74 5.39 5.85
C ALA A 247 7.08 4.95 4.53
N VAL A 248 5.82 4.49 4.54
CA VAL A 248 5.06 4.11 3.33
C VAL A 248 4.88 5.29 2.38
N ARG A 249 4.57 6.49 2.91
CA ARG A 249 4.47 7.70 2.10
C ARG A 249 5.79 8.11 1.48
N MET A 250 6.89 7.97 2.23
CA MET A 250 8.25 8.23 1.73
C MET A 250 8.62 7.21 0.65
N GLU A 251 8.30 5.93 0.83
CA GLU A 251 8.47 4.88 -0.16
C GLU A 251 7.73 5.20 -1.47
N LYS A 252 6.45 5.61 -1.40
CA LYS A 252 5.69 6.06 -2.58
C LYS A 252 6.35 7.23 -3.31
N ASN A 253 6.85 8.21 -2.58
CA ASN A 253 7.54 9.35 -3.18
C ASN A 253 8.84 8.93 -3.87
N MET A 254 9.61 8.03 -3.27
CA MET A 254 10.84 7.47 -3.86
C MET A 254 10.52 6.65 -5.11
N MET A 255 9.47 5.82 -5.09
CA MET A 255 9.02 5.08 -6.26
C MET A 255 8.54 6.00 -7.38
N GLY A 256 7.81 7.08 -7.05
CA GLY A 256 7.44 8.11 -8.01
C GLY A 256 8.66 8.74 -8.70
N LEU A 257 9.73 8.98 -7.96
CA LEU A 257 10.99 9.47 -8.50
C LEU A 257 11.66 8.45 -9.42
N LEU A 258 11.70 7.18 -9.04
CA LEU A 258 12.25 6.10 -9.89
C LEU A 258 11.45 5.96 -11.19
N ILE A 259 10.12 6.00 -11.12
CA ILE A 259 9.24 5.97 -12.29
C ILE A 259 9.53 7.16 -13.21
N SER A 260 9.69 8.36 -12.64
CA SER A 260 10.02 9.56 -13.43
C SER A 260 11.36 9.41 -14.14
N LEU A 261 12.35 8.80 -13.50
CA LEU A 261 13.65 8.53 -14.09
C LEU A 261 13.56 7.53 -15.27
N ILE A 262 12.78 6.46 -15.11
CA ILE A 262 12.52 5.49 -16.19
C ILE A 262 11.86 6.18 -17.39
N ILE A 263 10.90 7.08 -17.15
CA ILE A 263 10.25 7.86 -18.20
C ILE A 263 11.27 8.77 -18.90
N VAL A 264 12.13 9.46 -18.18
CA VAL A 264 13.18 10.33 -18.76
C VAL A 264 14.12 9.52 -19.65
N VAL A 265 14.55 8.34 -19.21
CA VAL A 265 15.40 7.45 -20.00
C VAL A 265 14.67 6.97 -21.27
N ALA A 266 13.40 6.60 -21.16
CA ALA A 266 12.59 6.18 -22.32
C ALA A 266 12.44 7.33 -23.33
N VAL A 267 12.14 8.54 -22.88
CA VAL A 267 12.06 9.74 -23.71
C VAL A 267 13.38 10.02 -24.43
N SER A 268 14.48 10.00 -23.67
CA SER A 268 15.83 10.24 -24.22
C SER A 268 16.17 9.22 -25.31
N ASN A 269 15.82 7.94 -25.09
CA ASN A 269 16.05 6.87 -26.06
C ASN A 269 15.24 7.09 -27.35
N ILE A 270 13.97 7.48 -27.26
CA ILE A 270 13.12 7.78 -28.42
C ILE A 270 13.70 8.96 -29.21
N VAL A 271 14.01 10.06 -28.53
CA VAL A 271 14.53 11.28 -29.18
C VAL A 271 15.86 11.02 -29.87
N THR A 272 16.78 10.31 -29.21
CA THR A 272 18.10 9.98 -29.75
C THR A 272 17.99 9.07 -30.96
N SER A 273 17.20 8.01 -30.88
CA SER A 273 17.05 7.04 -31.98
C SER A 273 16.41 7.68 -33.22
N LEU A 274 15.35 8.47 -33.02
CA LEU A 274 14.73 9.17 -34.15
C LEU A 274 15.64 10.27 -34.73
N SER A 275 16.41 10.98 -33.89
CA SER A 275 17.37 11.95 -34.37
C SER A 275 18.47 11.31 -35.22
N LEU A 276 19.01 10.17 -34.80
CA LEU A 276 19.99 9.40 -35.58
C LEU A 276 19.40 8.92 -36.91
N MET A 277 18.15 8.44 -36.90
CA MET A 277 17.46 8.02 -38.12
C MET A 277 17.24 9.18 -39.07
N VAL A 278 16.91 10.38 -38.57
CA VAL A 278 16.78 11.60 -39.42
C VAL A 278 18.11 11.97 -40.06
N VAL A 279 19.23 11.88 -39.30
CA VAL A 279 20.58 12.16 -39.84
C VAL A 279 20.94 11.15 -40.93
N ASP A 280 20.69 9.88 -40.70
CA ASP A 280 20.96 8.83 -41.67
C ASP A 280 20.15 8.93 -42.94
N LYS A 281 18.95 9.49 -42.89
CA LYS A 281 18.03 9.66 -44.02
C LYS A 281 18.04 11.06 -44.64
N GLN A 282 19.04 11.90 -44.31
CA GLN A 282 19.08 13.31 -44.80
C GLN A 282 19.11 13.38 -46.35
N GLY A 283 19.90 12.55 -47.01
CA GLY A 283 19.96 12.53 -48.47
C GLY A 283 18.63 12.11 -49.14
N GLU A 284 17.97 11.07 -48.61
CA GLU A 284 16.65 10.65 -49.11
C GLU A 284 15.58 11.73 -48.89
N ILE A 285 15.63 12.44 -47.76
CA ILE A 285 14.71 13.54 -47.45
C ILE A 285 14.95 14.69 -48.45
N ALA A 286 16.20 15.03 -48.70
CA ALA A 286 16.57 16.09 -49.67
C ALA A 286 16.05 15.78 -51.06
N ILE A 287 16.24 14.55 -51.55
CA ILE A 287 15.72 14.09 -52.87
C ILE A 287 14.19 14.21 -52.92
N LEU A 288 13.48 13.77 -51.87
CA LEU A 288 12.02 13.89 -51.83
C LEU A 288 11.54 15.34 -51.83
N GLN A 289 12.24 16.24 -51.15
CA GLN A 289 11.92 17.67 -51.17
C GLN A 289 12.19 18.31 -52.53
N THR A 290 13.24 17.92 -53.26
CA THR A 290 13.47 18.40 -54.64
C THR A 290 12.42 17.88 -55.61
N GLN A 291 11.79 16.72 -55.34
CA GLN A 291 10.65 16.19 -56.10
C GLN A 291 9.32 16.88 -55.75
N GLY A 292 9.31 17.89 -54.87
CA GLY A 292 8.14 18.68 -54.53
C GLY A 292 7.42 18.27 -53.22
N LEU A 293 8.03 17.40 -52.38
CA LEU A 293 7.43 17.06 -51.10
C LEU A 293 7.52 18.27 -50.15
N ALA A 294 6.38 18.72 -49.62
CA ALA A 294 6.31 19.82 -48.67
C ALA A 294 6.93 19.46 -47.31
N LYS A 295 7.55 20.45 -46.63
CA LYS A 295 8.16 20.28 -45.28
C LYS A 295 7.18 19.64 -44.26
N GLY A 296 5.90 20.02 -44.30
CA GLY A 296 4.86 19.43 -43.45
C GLY A 296 4.58 17.96 -43.71
N GLN A 297 4.70 17.51 -44.97
CA GLN A 297 4.55 16.09 -45.34
C GLN A 297 5.74 15.25 -44.88
N VAL A 298 6.95 15.81 -44.92
CA VAL A 298 8.14 15.16 -44.31
C VAL A 298 7.93 14.96 -42.81
N MET A 299 7.51 16.02 -42.11
CA MET A 299 7.21 15.98 -40.70
C MET A 299 6.18 14.88 -40.36
N GLN A 300 5.07 14.79 -41.11
CA GLN A 300 4.02 13.78 -40.92
C GLN A 300 4.55 12.35 -41.11
N ILE A 301 5.48 12.12 -42.03
CA ILE A 301 6.08 10.76 -42.23
C ILE A 301 6.85 10.32 -41.00
N PHE A 302 7.69 11.21 -40.43
CA PHE A 302 8.49 10.88 -39.25
C PHE A 302 7.64 10.78 -37.98
N VAL A 303 6.63 11.64 -37.80
CA VAL A 303 5.66 11.53 -36.70
C VAL A 303 4.90 10.21 -36.81
N ALA A 304 4.40 9.82 -37.98
CA ALA A 304 3.70 8.57 -38.18
C ALA A 304 4.61 7.36 -37.91
N GLN A 305 5.88 7.41 -38.30
CA GLN A 305 6.84 6.36 -38.04
C GLN A 305 7.13 6.21 -36.54
N GLY A 306 7.39 7.30 -35.84
CA GLY A 306 7.61 7.27 -34.39
C GLY A 306 6.35 6.85 -33.63
N ALA A 307 5.17 7.27 -34.09
CA ALA A 307 3.89 6.81 -33.52
C ALA A 307 3.69 5.30 -33.66
N ILE A 308 4.00 4.72 -34.83
CA ILE A 308 3.89 3.26 -35.04
C ILE A 308 4.83 2.52 -34.09
N VAL A 309 6.10 2.94 -34.02
CA VAL A 309 7.10 2.32 -33.10
C VAL A 309 6.65 2.46 -31.63
N GLY A 310 6.16 3.64 -31.24
CA GLY A 310 5.69 3.87 -29.88
C GLY A 310 4.45 3.07 -29.51
N ILE A 311 3.45 3.00 -30.39
CA ILE A 311 2.23 2.25 -30.17
C ILE A 311 2.53 0.75 -30.05
N ILE A 312 3.30 0.20 -31.01
CA ILE A 312 3.67 -1.23 -30.97
C ILE A 312 4.52 -1.51 -29.74
N GLY A 313 5.51 -0.67 -29.43
CA GLY A 313 6.36 -0.81 -28.24
C GLY A 313 5.57 -0.77 -26.94
N ALA A 314 4.62 0.16 -26.79
CA ALA A 314 3.78 0.27 -25.60
C ALA A 314 2.86 -0.94 -25.42
N ILE A 315 2.21 -1.42 -26.49
CA ILE A 315 1.34 -2.60 -26.45
C ILE A 315 2.15 -3.86 -26.10
N VAL A 316 3.25 -4.10 -26.81
CA VAL A 316 4.11 -5.26 -26.57
C VAL A 316 4.71 -5.21 -25.16
N GLY A 317 5.20 -4.03 -24.75
CA GLY A 317 5.72 -3.82 -23.39
C GLY A 317 4.68 -4.05 -22.30
N GLY A 318 3.44 -3.57 -22.52
CA GLY A 318 2.32 -3.82 -21.60
C GLY A 318 1.95 -5.30 -21.48
N ILE A 319 1.87 -6.01 -22.61
CA ILE A 319 1.59 -7.46 -22.63
C ILE A 319 2.72 -8.25 -21.95
N LEU A 320 3.98 -7.96 -22.28
CA LEU A 320 5.13 -8.62 -21.65
C LEU A 320 5.22 -8.29 -20.16
N GLY A 321 4.95 -7.05 -19.77
CA GLY A 321 4.88 -6.62 -18.37
C GLY A 321 3.79 -7.37 -17.60
N TRP A 322 2.60 -7.48 -18.18
CA TRP A 322 1.51 -8.26 -17.60
C TRP A 322 1.87 -9.74 -17.42
N LEU A 323 2.41 -10.37 -18.48
CA LEU A 323 2.88 -11.76 -18.43
C LEU A 323 3.99 -11.93 -17.37
N ALA A 324 5.00 -11.07 -17.39
CA ALA A 324 6.10 -11.13 -16.43
C ALA A 324 5.61 -11.00 -14.98
N THR A 325 4.68 -10.07 -14.72
CA THR A 325 4.09 -9.90 -13.38
C THR A 325 3.31 -11.14 -12.94
N THR A 326 2.54 -11.75 -13.84
CA THR A 326 1.74 -12.95 -13.54
C THR A 326 2.62 -14.14 -13.13
N TYR A 327 3.76 -14.33 -13.80
CA TYR A 327 4.68 -15.42 -13.52
C TYR A 327 5.82 -15.05 -12.56
N LEU A 328 5.88 -13.80 -12.09
CA LEU A 328 6.95 -13.31 -11.22
C LEU A 328 7.10 -14.14 -9.94
N GLY A 329 5.97 -14.49 -9.33
CA GLY A 329 5.93 -15.30 -8.11
C GLY A 329 6.55 -16.70 -8.33
N ASP A 330 6.27 -17.34 -9.46
CA ASP A 330 6.79 -18.68 -9.78
C ASP A 330 8.29 -18.65 -10.11
N VAL A 331 8.73 -17.61 -10.83
CA VAL A 331 10.15 -17.39 -11.13
C VAL A 331 10.96 -17.15 -9.86
N LEU A 332 10.43 -16.35 -8.94
CA LEU A 332 11.11 -16.07 -7.66
C LEU A 332 11.19 -17.30 -6.77
N ARG A 333 10.16 -18.14 -6.73
CA ARG A 333 10.19 -19.43 -6.01
C ARG A 333 11.25 -20.38 -6.56
N LEU A 334 11.51 -20.34 -7.87
CA LEU A 334 12.55 -21.14 -8.51
C LEU A 334 13.97 -20.69 -8.09
N ILE A 335 14.16 -19.37 -7.89
CA ILE A 335 15.45 -18.78 -7.50
C ILE A 335 15.66 -18.89 -5.98
N ASN A 336 14.63 -18.69 -5.19
CA ASN A 336 14.69 -18.76 -3.74
C ASN A 336 13.47 -19.52 -3.16
N PRO A 337 13.54 -20.87 -3.07
CA PRO A 337 12.43 -21.69 -2.60
C PRO A 337 11.98 -21.41 -1.16
N ALA A 338 12.87 -20.87 -0.33
CA ALA A 338 12.58 -20.49 1.05
C ALA A 338 12.20 -19.01 1.19
N GLY A 339 12.17 -18.26 0.10
CA GLY A 339 11.85 -16.83 0.11
C GLY A 339 10.36 -16.55 0.27
N VAL A 340 10.07 -15.40 0.86
CA VAL A 340 8.69 -14.91 0.95
C VAL A 340 8.20 -14.57 -0.47
N ALA A 341 7.02 -15.07 -0.83
CA ALA A 341 6.39 -14.73 -2.10
C ALA A 341 6.14 -13.21 -2.15
N LEU A 342 6.67 -12.54 -3.19
CA LEU A 342 6.38 -11.13 -3.41
C LEU A 342 4.90 -11.00 -3.79
N PRO A 343 4.12 -10.22 -3.06
CA PRO A 343 2.75 -9.95 -3.43
C PRO A 343 2.72 -9.08 -4.69
N THR A 344 2.04 -9.56 -5.71
CA THR A 344 1.82 -8.82 -6.95
C THR A 344 0.32 -8.63 -7.15
N GLU A 345 -0.11 -7.40 -7.40
CA GLU A 345 -1.51 -7.11 -7.69
C GLU A 345 -1.57 -6.24 -8.95
N ILE A 346 -2.25 -6.76 -9.96
CA ILE A 346 -2.37 -6.12 -11.26
C ILE A 346 -3.65 -5.28 -11.27
N ASP A 347 -3.49 -3.97 -11.30
CA ASP A 347 -4.59 -3.05 -11.58
C ASP A 347 -4.66 -2.80 -13.09
N TYR A 348 -5.66 -3.37 -13.75
CA TYR A 348 -5.87 -3.25 -15.19
C TYR A 348 -6.09 -1.80 -15.64
N ALA A 349 -6.69 -0.96 -14.80
CA ALA A 349 -6.88 0.46 -15.10
C ALA A 349 -5.53 1.19 -15.14
N GLN A 350 -4.65 0.91 -14.20
CA GLN A 350 -3.29 1.46 -14.18
C GLN A 350 -2.47 0.96 -15.37
N VAL A 351 -2.53 -0.32 -15.71
CA VAL A 351 -1.84 -0.87 -16.89
C VAL A 351 -2.30 -0.16 -18.17
N ALA A 352 -3.62 0.02 -18.34
CA ALA A 352 -4.17 0.75 -19.47
C ALA A 352 -3.68 2.22 -19.49
N MET A 353 -3.63 2.88 -18.34
CA MET A 353 -3.13 4.25 -18.20
C MET A 353 -1.64 4.35 -18.58
N ILE A 354 -0.80 3.38 -18.16
CA ILE A 354 0.63 3.32 -18.53
C ILE A 354 0.78 3.18 -20.04
N VAL A 355 0.04 2.24 -20.65
CA VAL A 355 0.11 1.98 -22.09
C VAL A 355 -0.35 3.21 -22.89
N CYS A 356 -1.49 3.79 -22.56
CA CYS A 356 -2.00 5.00 -23.21
C CYS A 356 -1.08 6.20 -22.99
N GLY A 357 -0.57 6.39 -21.77
CA GLY A 357 0.39 7.44 -21.45
C GLY A 357 1.70 7.29 -22.21
N SER A 358 2.22 6.06 -22.34
CA SER A 358 3.42 5.76 -23.12
C SER A 358 3.24 6.02 -24.60
N MET A 359 2.06 5.71 -25.18
CA MET A 359 1.71 6.04 -26.56
C MET A 359 1.71 7.55 -26.77
N LEU A 360 1.07 8.29 -25.90
CA LEU A 360 0.98 9.76 -25.98
C LEU A 360 2.34 10.40 -25.82
N LEU A 361 3.14 9.94 -24.86
CA LEU A 361 4.50 10.41 -24.63
C LEU A 361 5.40 10.16 -25.84
N SER A 362 5.34 8.96 -26.42
CA SER A 362 6.06 8.62 -27.64
C SER A 362 5.72 9.57 -28.78
N LEU A 363 4.44 9.86 -28.98
CA LEU A 363 3.98 10.79 -30.00
C LEU A 363 4.51 12.22 -29.77
N LEU A 364 4.50 12.70 -28.54
CA LEU A 364 5.05 14.01 -28.19
C LEU A 364 6.57 14.07 -28.44
N CYS A 365 7.31 13.04 -28.03
CA CYS A 365 8.76 12.98 -28.20
C CYS A 365 9.20 12.91 -29.66
N THR A 366 8.35 12.38 -30.55
CA THR A 366 8.65 12.31 -31.99
C THR A 366 8.53 13.68 -32.70
N LEU A 367 7.81 14.64 -32.13
CA LEU A 367 7.62 15.95 -32.74
C LEU A 367 8.94 16.73 -32.94
N TYR A 368 9.85 16.65 -31.96
CA TYR A 368 11.13 17.35 -32.04
C TYR A 368 12.03 16.84 -33.17
N PRO A 369 12.35 15.53 -33.28
CA PRO A 369 13.12 15.01 -34.40
C PRO A 369 12.44 15.22 -35.77
N ALA A 370 11.11 15.05 -35.83
CA ALA A 370 10.34 15.27 -37.05
C ALA A 370 10.40 16.76 -37.54
N TYR A 371 10.33 17.68 -36.61
CA TYR A 371 10.49 19.12 -36.93
C TYR A 371 11.90 19.41 -37.43
N ARG A 372 12.93 18.80 -36.86
CA ARG A 372 14.31 18.92 -37.30
C ARG A 372 14.51 18.34 -38.70
N ALA A 373 13.89 17.20 -38.99
CA ALA A 373 13.89 16.57 -40.33
C ALA A 373 13.28 17.50 -41.40
N ALA A 374 12.19 18.19 -41.09
CA ALA A 374 11.51 19.09 -42.00
C ALA A 374 12.31 20.37 -42.32
N LYS A 375 13.27 20.73 -41.46
CA LYS A 375 14.14 21.93 -41.65
C LYS A 375 15.40 21.67 -42.48
N ILE A 376 15.68 20.46 -42.92
CA ILE A 376 16.83 20.10 -43.73
C ILE A 376 16.72 20.89 -45.06
N GLU A 377 17.80 21.59 -45.43
CA GLU A 377 17.88 22.29 -46.70
C GLU A 377 18.48 21.38 -47.75
N PRO A 378 17.72 21.11 -48.88
CA PRO A 378 18.18 20.18 -49.90
C PRO A 378 19.53 20.52 -50.51
N ALA A 379 19.82 21.83 -50.63
CA ALA A 379 21.06 22.34 -51.21
C ALA A 379 22.32 21.99 -50.38
N GLU A 380 22.18 22.03 -49.04
CA GLU A 380 23.29 21.65 -48.13
C GLU A 380 23.47 20.13 -48.04
N ALA A 381 22.36 19.36 -47.94
CA ALA A 381 22.40 17.91 -47.80
C ALA A 381 23.02 17.22 -49.03
N LEU A 382 22.78 17.72 -50.24
CA LEU A 382 23.31 17.15 -51.49
C LEU A 382 24.73 17.63 -51.84
N ARG A 383 25.28 18.59 -51.12
CA ARG A 383 26.65 19.10 -51.34
C ARG A 383 27.71 18.25 -50.60
N TYR A 384 27.34 17.53 -49.60
CA TYR A 384 28.23 16.76 -48.73
C TYR A 384 28.18 15.24 -49.03
N GLU A 385 27.43 14.76 -50.03
CA GLU A 385 27.55 13.47 -50.65
C GLU A 385 28.55 13.55 -51.85
#